data_c67a6ca2731c43e594a8386deec085c2
#
_entry.id   c67a6ca2731c43e594a8386deec085c2
#
_cell.length_a   1.000
_cell.length_b   1.000
_cell.length_c   1.000
_cell.angle_alpha   90.00
_cell.angle_beta   90.00
_cell.angle_gamma   90.00
#
_symmetry.space_group_name_H-M   'P 1'
#
loop_
_entity.id
_entity.type
_entity.pdbx_description
1 polymer ?
#
loop_
_entity_poly.entity_id
_entity_poly.type
_entity_poly.pdbx_seq_one_letter_code
_entity_poly.pdbx_strand_id
1 'polypeptide(L)'
;LEISELASSKNLYVGCAPDTFLGAAGQKARSLIEDKKIGDVVLGTFNLMSHGMEHWHPNPDFFFKPGAGPVFDVGVYYITQLVNLIGPIKSISSLSGTATPERTITSEPRNGEKIKVETPTTLMGTLEFHNNAKIQFFCSWDVWKHKHSTIELYGLEGSMIVPDPNFFSGDILMLSLI
;
A
#
# COMPACT_ATOMS: atom_id res chain seq x y z
N LEU A 1 -2.36 -18.60 -13.29
CA LEU A 1 -1.65 -19.70 -13.96
C LEU A 1 -2.13 -19.84 -15.41
N GLU A 2 -3.42 -20.09 -15.68
CA GLU A 2 -3.97 -20.28 -17.02
C GLU A 2 -3.67 -19.12 -18.00
N ILE A 3 -3.78 -17.86 -17.55
CA ILE A 3 -3.45 -16.67 -18.39
C ILE A 3 -1.96 -16.66 -18.75
N SER A 4 -1.07 -16.97 -17.80
CA SER A 4 0.37 -17.02 -18.05
C SER A 4 0.75 -18.15 -19.01
N GLU A 5 0.12 -19.32 -18.87
CA GLU A 5 0.32 -20.45 -19.76
C GLU A 5 -0.18 -20.16 -21.17
N LEU A 6 -1.36 -19.56 -21.29
CA LEU A 6 -1.91 -19.13 -22.57
C LEU A 6 -1.03 -18.08 -23.26
N ALA A 7 -0.56 -17.07 -22.50
CA ALA A 7 0.33 -16.05 -23.03
C ALA A 7 1.65 -16.65 -23.51
N SER A 8 2.27 -17.54 -22.73
CA SER A 8 3.49 -18.25 -23.10
C SER A 8 3.30 -19.08 -24.38
N SER A 9 2.18 -19.81 -24.49
CA SER A 9 1.87 -20.61 -25.69
C SER A 9 1.71 -19.77 -26.96
N LYS A 10 1.39 -18.49 -26.81
CA LYS A 10 1.19 -17.53 -27.91
C LYS A 10 2.34 -16.55 -28.08
N ASN A 11 3.42 -16.71 -27.31
CA ASN A 11 4.58 -15.80 -27.28
C ASN A 11 4.16 -14.34 -27.00
N LEU A 12 3.25 -14.13 -26.02
CA LEU A 12 2.74 -12.84 -25.59
C LEU A 12 3.25 -12.50 -24.20
N TYR A 13 3.43 -11.22 -23.94
CA TYR A 13 3.73 -10.69 -22.61
C TYR A 13 2.45 -10.48 -21.82
N VAL A 14 2.51 -10.73 -20.50
CA VAL A 14 1.45 -10.43 -19.56
C VAL A 14 2.02 -9.49 -18.49
N GLY A 15 1.34 -8.38 -18.26
CA GLY A 15 1.61 -7.45 -17.18
C GLY A 15 0.38 -7.27 -16.31
N CYS A 16 0.59 -6.93 -15.04
CA CYS A 16 -0.46 -6.64 -14.07
C CYS A 16 -0.04 -5.46 -13.20
N ALA A 17 -0.97 -4.56 -12.86
CA ALA A 17 -0.76 -3.57 -11.82
C ALA A 17 -0.51 -4.27 -10.46
N PRO A 18 0.19 -3.63 -9.52
CA PRO A 18 0.60 -2.23 -9.50
C PRO A 18 1.87 -1.95 -10.34
N ASP A 19 1.91 -0.83 -11.04
CA ASP A 19 3.00 -0.42 -11.93
C ASP A 19 3.58 0.97 -11.58
N THR A 20 2.94 1.71 -10.68
CA THR A 20 3.30 3.07 -10.27
C THR A 20 4.70 3.19 -9.65
N PHE A 21 5.23 2.08 -9.07
CA PHE A 21 6.61 2.02 -8.58
C PHE A 21 7.66 2.25 -9.69
N LEU A 22 7.28 2.08 -10.97
CA LEU A 22 8.10 2.39 -12.14
C LEU A 22 8.11 3.89 -12.48
N GLY A 23 7.26 4.68 -11.84
CA GLY A 23 7.20 6.14 -12.03
C GLY A 23 8.40 6.87 -11.43
N ALA A 24 8.49 8.17 -11.70
CA ALA A 24 9.64 9.00 -11.34
C ALA A 24 9.95 8.96 -9.83
N ALA A 25 8.94 9.01 -8.97
CA ALA A 25 9.11 8.97 -7.52
C ALA A 25 9.64 7.61 -7.05
N GLY A 26 9.07 6.50 -7.54
CA GLY A 26 9.51 5.15 -7.22
C GLY A 26 10.95 4.88 -7.65
N GLN A 27 11.29 5.25 -8.88
CA GLN A 27 12.64 5.11 -9.45
C GLN A 27 13.66 5.95 -8.68
N LYS A 28 13.31 7.20 -8.33
CA LYS A 28 14.20 8.07 -7.54
C LYS A 28 14.41 7.53 -6.12
N ALA A 29 13.34 7.06 -5.45
CA ALA A 29 13.45 6.43 -4.14
C ALA A 29 14.38 5.20 -4.19
N ARG A 30 14.22 4.36 -5.22
CA ARG A 30 15.08 3.20 -5.45
C ARG A 30 16.55 3.60 -5.61
N SER A 31 16.86 4.57 -6.45
CA SER A 31 18.23 5.08 -6.64
C SER A 31 18.84 5.58 -5.32
N LEU A 32 18.07 6.31 -4.49
CA LEU A 32 18.58 6.82 -3.21
C LEU A 32 18.90 5.69 -2.22
N ILE A 33 18.10 4.61 -2.21
CA ILE A 33 18.39 3.42 -1.40
C ILE A 33 19.61 2.67 -1.91
N GLU A 34 19.75 2.46 -3.23
CA GLU A 34 20.92 1.81 -3.85
C GLU A 34 22.21 2.59 -3.60
N ASP A 35 22.13 3.92 -3.67
CA ASP A 35 23.24 4.84 -3.35
C ASP A 35 23.53 4.96 -1.84
N LYS A 36 22.82 4.21 -0.97
CA LYS A 36 22.97 4.23 0.48
C LYS A 36 22.81 5.63 1.12
N LYS A 37 21.94 6.48 0.56
CA LYS A 37 21.76 7.86 1.03
C LYS A 37 21.19 7.98 2.45
N ILE A 38 20.61 6.91 2.96
CA ILE A 38 20.18 6.77 4.39
C ILE A 38 20.88 5.59 5.08
N GLY A 39 21.91 5.01 4.47
CA GLY A 39 22.49 3.76 4.91
C GLY A 39 21.57 2.55 4.66
N ASP A 40 21.80 1.45 5.36
CA ASP A 40 20.95 0.26 5.29
C ASP A 40 19.61 0.51 6.00
N VAL A 41 18.52 0.25 5.33
CA VAL A 41 17.17 0.34 5.92
C VAL A 41 17.00 -0.73 6.99
N VAL A 42 16.65 -0.32 8.20
CA VAL A 42 16.46 -1.21 9.38
C VAL A 42 15.02 -1.22 9.88
N LEU A 43 14.30 -0.12 9.74
CA LEU A 43 12.94 0.05 10.25
C LEU A 43 12.14 0.95 9.32
N GLY A 44 10.82 0.92 9.42
CA GLY A 44 9.96 1.87 8.74
C GLY A 44 8.49 1.64 9.04
N THR A 45 7.67 2.48 8.42
CA THR A 45 6.21 2.38 8.48
C THR A 45 5.58 2.58 7.11
N PHE A 46 4.43 1.97 6.87
CA PHE A 46 3.52 2.46 5.84
C PHE A 46 2.10 2.62 6.37
N ASN A 47 1.41 3.66 5.90
CA ASN A 47 0.12 4.07 6.42
C ASN A 47 -0.84 4.35 5.25
N LEU A 48 -1.62 3.34 4.89
CA LEU A 48 -2.75 3.44 3.98
C LEU A 48 -4.01 3.58 4.81
N MET A 49 -4.45 4.80 5.09
CA MET A 49 -5.61 5.04 5.93
C MET A 49 -6.52 6.11 5.33
N SER A 50 -7.80 5.77 5.21
CA SER A 50 -8.84 6.66 4.69
C SER A 50 -10.20 6.31 5.31
N HIS A 51 -11.24 7.05 4.94
CA HIS A 51 -12.60 6.79 5.43
C HIS A 51 -13.38 5.83 4.53
N GLY A 52 -12.75 5.19 3.55
CA GLY A 52 -13.40 4.25 2.64
C GLY A 52 -13.83 4.87 1.31
N MET A 53 -14.54 4.11 0.51
CA MET A 53 -14.87 4.45 -0.89
C MET A 53 -16.32 4.90 -1.05
N GLU A 54 -17.18 4.62 -0.07
CA GLU A 54 -18.61 4.87 -0.09
C GLU A 54 -19.01 6.35 -0.10
N HIS A 55 -18.07 7.25 0.14
CA HIS A 55 -18.33 8.69 0.13
C HIS A 55 -18.05 9.38 -1.21
N TRP A 56 -17.43 8.68 -2.18
CA TRP A 56 -17.10 9.25 -3.47
C TRP A 56 -17.41 8.34 -4.68
N HIS A 57 -17.34 7.01 -4.49
CA HIS A 57 -17.54 6.08 -5.60
C HIS A 57 -19.06 5.84 -5.82
N PRO A 58 -19.57 5.93 -7.06
CA PRO A 58 -21.00 5.78 -7.34
C PRO A 58 -21.55 4.36 -7.10
N ASN A 59 -20.68 3.34 -7.15
CA ASN A 59 -21.01 1.94 -6.93
C ASN A 59 -19.97 1.28 -6.01
N PRO A 60 -19.94 1.58 -4.69
CA PRO A 60 -18.84 1.18 -3.82
C PRO A 60 -18.92 -0.26 -3.29
N ASP A 61 -19.98 -1.02 -3.58
CA ASP A 61 -20.23 -2.35 -2.98
C ASP A 61 -19.07 -3.34 -3.15
N PHE A 62 -18.45 -3.37 -4.33
CA PHE A 62 -17.40 -4.35 -4.64
C PHE A 62 -16.14 -4.17 -3.78
N PHE A 63 -15.87 -2.97 -3.27
CA PHE A 63 -14.76 -2.73 -2.36
C PHE A 63 -14.92 -3.46 -1.00
N PHE A 64 -16.15 -3.80 -0.64
CA PHE A 64 -16.50 -4.43 0.65
C PHE A 64 -16.84 -5.92 0.53
N LYS A 65 -16.62 -6.53 -0.65
CA LYS A 65 -16.84 -7.96 -0.92
C LYS A 65 -15.60 -8.81 -0.61
N PRO A 66 -15.76 -10.15 -0.40
CA PRO A 66 -14.62 -11.05 -0.27
C PRO A 66 -13.62 -10.92 -1.43
N GLY A 67 -12.33 -10.82 -1.10
CA GLY A 67 -11.26 -10.60 -2.08
C GLY A 67 -10.97 -9.13 -2.38
N ALA A 68 -11.69 -8.20 -1.77
CA ALA A 68 -11.43 -6.77 -1.80
C ALA A 68 -10.86 -6.27 -0.45
N GLY A 69 -11.11 -5.02 -0.10
CA GLY A 69 -10.60 -4.40 1.12
C GLY A 69 -9.33 -3.61 0.90
N PRO A 70 -8.88 -2.82 1.90
CA PRO A 70 -7.81 -1.84 1.73
C PRO A 70 -6.48 -2.44 1.27
N VAL A 71 -6.18 -3.69 1.65
CA VAL A 71 -4.92 -4.35 1.26
C VAL A 71 -4.93 -4.74 -0.20
N PHE A 72 -6.01 -5.37 -0.68
CA PHE A 72 -6.08 -5.86 -2.07
C PHE A 72 -6.38 -4.75 -3.08
N ASP A 73 -7.01 -3.66 -2.65
CA ASP A 73 -7.29 -2.51 -3.51
C ASP A 73 -6.04 -1.63 -3.68
N VAL A 74 -5.55 -1.04 -2.60
CA VAL A 74 -4.44 -0.06 -2.65
C VAL A 74 -3.19 -0.55 -1.91
N GLY A 75 -3.31 -1.39 -0.89
CA GLY A 75 -2.17 -1.91 -0.13
C GLY A 75 -1.14 -2.65 -0.99
N VAL A 76 -1.58 -3.25 -2.11
CA VAL A 76 -0.70 -3.89 -3.09
C VAL A 76 0.34 -2.93 -3.67
N TYR A 77 0.00 -1.65 -3.85
CA TYR A 77 0.94 -0.61 -4.32
C TYR A 77 2.03 -0.33 -3.30
N TYR A 78 1.66 -0.23 -2.03
CA TYR A 78 2.59 -0.02 -0.91
C TYR A 78 3.54 -1.21 -0.73
N ILE A 79 3.00 -2.41 -0.76
CA ILE A 79 3.79 -3.65 -0.63
C ILE A 79 4.76 -3.78 -1.81
N THR A 80 4.30 -3.54 -3.03
CA THR A 80 5.15 -3.60 -4.23
C THR A 80 6.26 -2.56 -4.17
N GLN A 81 5.96 -1.33 -3.75
CA GLN A 81 6.97 -0.28 -3.58
C GLN A 81 8.00 -0.68 -2.52
N LEU A 82 7.59 -1.22 -1.38
CA LEU A 82 8.50 -1.69 -0.33
C LEU A 82 9.39 -2.84 -0.81
N VAL A 83 8.83 -3.80 -1.55
CA VAL A 83 9.61 -4.88 -2.15
C VAL A 83 10.62 -4.34 -3.17
N ASN A 84 10.22 -3.34 -3.96
CA ASN A 84 11.12 -2.66 -4.88
C ASN A 84 12.28 -1.94 -4.16
N LEU A 85 12.04 -1.33 -2.99
CA LEU A 85 13.03 -0.54 -2.24
C LEU A 85 13.94 -1.40 -1.35
N ILE A 86 13.38 -2.41 -0.69
CA ILE A 86 14.03 -3.15 0.41
C ILE A 86 14.42 -4.57 -0.01
N GLY A 87 13.63 -5.16 -0.93
CA GLY A 87 13.79 -6.56 -1.34
C GLY A 87 12.63 -7.46 -0.88
N PRO A 88 12.78 -8.78 -0.93
CA PRO A 88 11.68 -9.70 -0.65
C PRO A 88 11.30 -9.75 0.84
N ILE A 89 10.00 -9.89 1.09
CA ILE A 89 9.42 -10.09 2.41
C ILE A 89 9.68 -11.54 2.86
N LYS A 90 10.16 -11.70 4.09
CA LYS A 90 10.43 -12.98 4.74
C LYS A 90 9.23 -13.50 5.52
N SER A 91 8.58 -12.62 6.31
CA SER A 91 7.45 -13.00 7.14
C SER A 91 6.50 -11.83 7.38
N ILE A 92 5.24 -12.16 7.71
CA ILE A 92 4.18 -11.20 8.03
C ILE A 92 3.50 -11.64 9.31
N SER A 93 3.24 -10.68 10.21
CA SER A 93 2.35 -10.85 11.37
C SER A 93 1.32 -9.73 11.35
N SER A 94 0.03 -10.08 11.41
CA SER A 94 -1.03 -9.09 11.32
C SER A 94 -2.28 -9.45 12.10
N LEU A 95 -3.02 -8.41 12.49
CA LEU A 95 -4.38 -8.47 12.97
C LEU A 95 -5.30 -7.80 11.97
N SER A 96 -6.50 -8.34 11.81
CA SER A 96 -7.51 -7.76 10.91
C SER A 96 -8.88 -7.72 11.57
N GLY A 97 -9.70 -6.79 11.13
CA GLY A 97 -11.05 -6.64 11.65
C GLY A 97 -11.90 -5.71 10.79
N THR A 98 -13.13 -5.57 11.21
CA THR A 98 -14.14 -4.72 10.58
C THR A 98 -14.75 -3.85 11.67
N ALA A 99 -14.73 -2.52 11.49
CA ALA A 99 -15.26 -1.60 12.49
C ALA A 99 -16.79 -1.70 12.60
N THR A 100 -17.47 -1.86 11.46
CA THR A 100 -18.94 -1.98 11.40
C THR A 100 -19.34 -3.04 10.38
N PRO A 101 -20.43 -3.81 10.64
CA PRO A 101 -20.92 -4.81 9.70
C PRO A 101 -21.57 -4.21 8.44
N GLU A 102 -21.94 -2.93 8.51
CA GLU A 102 -22.57 -2.17 7.42
C GLU A 102 -21.99 -0.77 7.33
N ARG A 103 -21.96 -0.22 6.11
CA ARG A 103 -21.64 1.17 5.82
C ARG A 103 -22.77 1.86 5.07
N THR A 104 -22.86 3.17 5.22
CA THR A 104 -23.83 3.98 4.49
C THR A 104 -23.16 4.66 3.32
N ILE A 105 -23.68 4.49 2.12
CA ILE A 105 -23.25 5.22 0.93
C ILE A 105 -23.61 6.69 1.11
N THR A 106 -22.64 7.58 0.90
CA THR A 106 -22.86 9.01 0.94
C THR A 106 -22.59 9.69 -0.40
N SER A 107 -22.19 8.90 -1.41
CA SER A 107 -22.03 9.34 -2.80
C SER A 107 -23.33 9.20 -3.58
N GLU A 108 -23.53 10.09 -4.57
CA GLU A 108 -24.64 9.97 -5.50
C GLU A 108 -24.34 8.91 -6.58
N PRO A 109 -25.35 8.24 -7.17
CA PRO A 109 -26.81 8.43 -6.96
C PRO A 109 -27.40 7.59 -5.81
N ARG A 110 -26.58 6.88 -5.03
CA ARG A 110 -27.02 5.88 -4.05
C ARG A 110 -26.94 6.36 -2.60
N ASN A 111 -26.92 7.67 -2.39
CA ASN A 111 -26.84 8.27 -1.07
C ASN A 111 -27.95 7.75 -0.11
N GLY A 112 -27.54 7.28 1.07
CA GLY A 112 -28.42 6.71 2.08
C GLY A 112 -28.59 5.18 2.02
N GLU A 113 -28.19 4.52 0.93
CA GLU A 113 -28.20 3.06 0.87
C GLU A 113 -27.17 2.42 1.78
N LYS A 114 -27.41 1.16 2.14
CA LYS A 114 -26.52 0.37 3.00
C LYS A 114 -25.70 -0.61 2.20
N ILE A 115 -24.42 -0.75 2.57
CA ILE A 115 -23.49 -1.76 2.06
C ILE A 115 -23.19 -2.72 3.18
N LYS A 116 -23.34 -4.02 2.94
CA LYS A 116 -22.85 -5.07 3.82
C LYS A 116 -21.34 -5.19 3.66
N VAL A 117 -20.61 -5.15 4.78
CA VAL A 117 -19.17 -5.32 4.82
C VAL A 117 -18.85 -6.80 5.00
N GLU A 118 -18.20 -7.41 3.99
CA GLU A 118 -17.90 -8.85 3.94
C GLU A 118 -16.38 -9.12 3.84
N THR A 119 -15.56 -8.10 4.05
CA THR A 119 -14.09 -8.18 4.07
C THR A 119 -13.56 -7.32 5.21
N PRO A 120 -12.38 -7.61 5.77
CA PRO A 120 -11.75 -6.72 6.75
C PRO A 120 -11.54 -5.31 6.18
N THR A 121 -11.93 -4.30 6.95
CA THR A 121 -11.75 -2.89 6.61
C THR A 121 -10.54 -2.27 7.30
N THR A 122 -10.00 -2.94 8.31
CA THR A 122 -8.76 -2.55 8.99
C THR A 122 -7.84 -3.76 9.14
N LEU A 123 -6.59 -3.60 8.72
CA LEU A 123 -5.49 -4.53 8.96
C LEU A 123 -4.30 -3.73 9.48
N MET A 124 -3.63 -4.28 10.48
CA MET A 124 -2.40 -3.71 11.02
C MET A 124 -1.41 -4.82 11.33
N GLY A 125 -0.12 -4.53 11.21
CA GLY A 125 0.87 -5.56 11.47
C GLY A 125 2.29 -5.14 11.16
N THR A 126 3.13 -6.14 10.96
CA THR A 126 4.56 -5.98 10.70
C THR A 126 4.99 -6.90 9.55
N LEU A 127 5.81 -6.36 8.65
CA LEU A 127 6.54 -7.09 7.62
C LEU A 127 8.00 -7.23 8.07
N GLU A 128 8.55 -8.43 8.01
CA GLU A 128 9.99 -8.67 8.14
C GLU A 128 10.56 -8.98 6.76
N PHE A 129 11.64 -8.31 6.39
CA PHE A 129 12.34 -8.51 5.12
C PHE A 129 13.55 -9.45 5.29
N HIS A 130 14.04 -10.05 4.20
CA HIS A 130 15.19 -10.94 4.25
C HIS A 130 16.49 -10.25 4.70
N ASN A 131 16.61 -8.94 4.52
CA ASN A 131 17.72 -8.12 5.05
C ASN A 131 17.54 -7.73 6.55
N ASN A 132 16.54 -8.30 7.23
CA ASN A 132 16.14 -8.03 8.61
C ASN A 132 15.47 -6.66 8.86
N ALA A 133 15.20 -5.86 7.85
CA ALA A 133 14.38 -4.66 8.01
C ALA A 133 12.97 -5.03 8.48
N LYS A 134 12.36 -4.18 9.29
CA LYS A 134 11.01 -4.36 9.82
C LYS A 134 10.14 -3.15 9.52
N ILE A 135 8.99 -3.38 8.90
CA ILE A 135 8.06 -2.33 8.52
C ILE A 135 6.74 -2.57 9.25
N GLN A 136 6.35 -1.62 10.09
CA GLN A 136 5.01 -1.59 10.67
C GLN A 136 4.03 -1.05 9.62
N PHE A 137 2.82 -1.61 9.58
CA PHE A 137 1.82 -1.14 8.64
C PHE A 137 0.43 -0.97 9.22
N PHE A 138 -0.28 -0.01 8.64
CA PHE A 138 -1.72 0.18 8.78
C PHE A 138 -2.36 0.26 7.40
N CYS A 139 -3.36 -0.61 7.16
CA CYS A 139 -4.25 -0.55 6.02
C CYS A 139 -5.68 -0.44 6.55
N SER A 140 -6.32 0.73 6.42
CA SER A 140 -7.63 0.94 7.00
C SER A 140 -8.50 1.89 6.19
N TRP A 141 -9.78 1.55 6.07
CA TRP A 141 -10.84 2.42 5.59
C TRP A 141 -11.73 2.96 6.72
N ASP A 142 -11.30 2.77 7.97
CA ASP A 142 -12.03 3.21 9.16
C ASP A 142 -11.46 4.48 9.79
N VAL A 143 -10.55 5.18 9.10
CA VAL A 143 -9.84 6.37 9.61
C VAL A 143 -10.26 7.63 8.86
N TRP A 144 -10.85 8.58 9.58
CA TRP A 144 -11.30 9.84 8.98
C TRP A 144 -10.16 10.71 8.45
N LYS A 145 -9.13 10.93 9.26
CA LYS A 145 -7.91 11.69 8.91
C LYS A 145 -6.75 11.28 9.81
N HIS A 146 -5.55 11.40 9.29
CA HIS A 146 -4.30 11.18 10.03
C HIS A 146 -3.20 12.15 9.56
N LYS A 147 -2.06 12.14 10.26
CA LYS A 147 -0.87 12.96 9.93
C LYS A 147 0.36 12.11 9.65
N HIS A 148 0.22 10.80 9.55
CA HIS A 148 1.33 9.90 9.24
C HIS A 148 1.76 10.07 7.78
N SER A 149 3.07 9.92 7.56
CA SER A 149 3.61 9.78 6.20
C SER A 149 3.07 8.48 5.56
N THR A 150 2.94 8.47 4.25
CA THR A 150 2.51 7.28 3.50
C THR A 150 3.47 6.12 3.67
N ILE A 151 4.76 6.36 3.40
CA ILE A 151 5.86 5.44 3.70
C ILE A 151 6.98 6.25 4.33
N GLU A 152 7.53 5.75 5.44
CA GLU A 152 8.69 6.33 6.10
C GLU A 152 9.71 5.23 6.38
N LEU A 153 10.94 5.41 5.90
CA LEU A 153 12.03 4.46 6.03
C LEU A 153 13.14 5.05 6.88
N TYR A 154 13.62 4.27 7.84
CA TYR A 154 14.70 4.61 8.75
C TYR A 154 15.91 3.73 8.44
N GLY A 155 16.96 4.36 8.00
CA GLY A 155 18.27 3.73 7.78
C GLY A 155 19.26 4.04 8.89
N LEU A 156 20.45 3.47 8.80
CA LEU A 156 21.51 3.67 9.77
C LEU A 156 22.13 5.08 9.73
N GLU A 157 21.92 5.83 8.64
CA GLU A 157 22.56 7.13 8.39
C GLU A 157 21.53 8.25 8.12
N GLY A 158 20.24 7.94 8.14
CA GLY A 158 19.18 8.93 7.91
C GLY A 158 17.82 8.30 7.73
N SER A 159 16.84 9.15 7.42
CA SER A 159 15.46 8.72 7.15
C SER A 159 14.96 9.28 5.83
N MET A 160 14.00 8.61 5.24
CA MET A 160 13.38 9.00 3.98
C MET A 160 11.86 8.85 4.05
N ILE A 161 11.14 9.89 3.66
CA ILE A 161 9.71 9.80 3.38
C ILE A 161 9.53 9.59 1.89
N VAL A 162 8.84 8.51 1.52
CA VAL A 162 8.47 8.19 0.15
C VAL A 162 7.02 8.62 -0.07
N PRO A 163 6.70 9.30 -1.19
CA PRO A 163 5.33 9.73 -1.46
C PRO A 163 4.40 8.53 -1.68
N ASP A 164 3.10 8.81 -1.77
CA ASP A 164 2.07 7.79 -1.95
C ASP A 164 2.34 6.95 -3.20
N PRO A 165 2.61 5.64 -3.05
CA PRO A 165 2.95 4.76 -4.15
C PRO A 165 1.75 4.46 -5.08
N ASN A 166 0.55 4.94 -4.77
CA ASN A 166 -0.59 4.91 -5.68
C ASN A 166 -0.45 5.90 -6.86
N PHE A 167 0.58 6.76 -6.83
CA PHE A 167 0.87 7.76 -7.87
C PHE A 167 2.26 7.56 -8.48
N PHE A 168 2.44 7.98 -9.74
CA PHE A 168 3.73 7.90 -10.46
C PHE A 168 4.74 8.95 -10.01
N SER A 169 4.29 10.02 -9.35
CA SER A 169 5.10 11.18 -8.96
C SER A 169 4.81 11.60 -7.52
N GLY A 170 5.69 12.44 -6.99
CA GLY A 170 5.58 13.01 -5.64
C GLY A 170 6.98 13.34 -5.11
N ASP A 171 7.02 14.13 -4.04
CA ASP A 171 8.27 14.58 -3.44
C ASP A 171 8.82 13.53 -2.46
N ILE A 172 10.11 13.28 -2.54
CA ILE A 172 10.84 12.48 -1.55
C ILE A 172 11.50 13.44 -0.57
N LEU A 173 11.27 13.25 0.71
CA LEU A 173 11.90 14.03 1.76
C LEU A 173 13.00 13.20 2.44
N MET A 174 14.21 13.76 2.44
CA MET A 174 15.35 13.17 3.15
C MET A 174 15.54 13.89 4.49
N LEU A 175 15.71 13.14 5.56
CA LEU A 175 15.94 13.63 6.91
C LEU A 175 17.27 13.04 7.40
N SER A 176 18.26 13.89 7.64
CA SER A 176 19.54 13.51 8.23
C SER A 176 19.87 14.44 9.40
N LEU A 177 20.60 13.92 10.36
CA LEU A 177 21.26 14.77 11.35
C LEU A 177 22.49 15.38 10.70
N ILE A 178 22.46 16.65 10.42
CA ILE A 178 23.64 17.47 10.10
C ILE A 178 23.92 18.33 11.31
#